data_12aab7a218727dd6c16bcffa43a4cb57
#
_entry.id   12aab7a218727dd6c16bcffa43a4cb57
#
_cell.length_a   1.000
_cell.length_b   1.000
_cell.length_c   1.000
_cell.angle_alpha   90.00
_cell.angle_beta   90.00
_cell.angle_gamma   90.00
#
_symmetry.space_group_name_H-M   'P 1'
#
loop_
_entity.id
_entity.type
_entity.pdbx_description
1 polymer ?
#
loop_
_entity_poly.entity_id
_entity_poly.type
_entity_poly.pdbx_seq_one_letter_code
_entity_poly.pdbx_strand_id
1 'polypeptide(L)'
;MVRWIVMTLAALGAVGAAAAQGLMSGPYELPYKNTYVKEVFVAENEFRNATPERIEPRSFDEARRILPAPFWEGHEREVEMYWHAWRIAVGNIRQPAEGSGFVSPYLDIAYNGNIFMWDASFMMMFARYGYRFFPFQRTLDNFYAKQHPDGFICREI
;
A
#
# COMPACT_ATOMS: atom_id res chain seq x y z
N MET A 1 36.02 32.24 22.69
CA MET A 1 34.94 32.39 21.70
C MET A 1 34.50 31.07 21.05
N VAL A 2 35.37 30.05 20.96
CA VAL A 2 35.07 28.76 20.27
C VAL A 2 34.13 27.85 21.11
N ARG A 3 34.14 27.92 22.41
CA ARG A 3 33.36 27.02 23.30
C ARG A 3 31.83 27.25 23.25
N TRP A 4 31.36 28.44 22.93
CA TRP A 4 29.94 28.76 22.85
C TRP A 4 29.29 28.30 21.56
N ILE A 5 30.04 28.28 20.45
CA ILE A 5 29.53 27.84 19.16
C ILE A 5 29.32 26.32 19.16
N VAL A 6 30.19 25.55 19.84
CA VAL A 6 30.04 24.08 19.94
C VAL A 6 28.85 23.69 20.80
N MET A 7 28.54 24.42 21.88
CA MET A 7 27.36 24.15 22.70
C MET A 7 26.04 24.47 21.97
N THR A 8 26.02 25.54 21.18
CA THR A 8 24.80 25.91 20.44
C THR A 8 24.49 24.93 19.30
N LEU A 9 25.50 24.42 18.64
CA LEU A 9 25.34 23.40 17.58
C LEU A 9 24.93 22.04 18.15
N ALA A 10 25.45 21.66 19.34
CA ALA A 10 25.03 20.41 20.01
C ALA A 10 23.57 20.49 20.51
N ALA A 11 23.13 21.65 20.99
CA ALA A 11 21.74 21.86 21.44
C ALA A 11 20.75 21.85 20.26
N LEU A 12 21.11 22.47 19.13
CA LEU A 12 20.29 22.43 17.90
C LEU A 12 20.23 21.01 17.30
N GLY A 13 21.33 20.28 17.34
CA GLY A 13 21.36 18.88 16.89
C GLY A 13 20.53 17.96 17.79
N ALA A 14 20.53 18.17 19.12
CA ALA A 14 19.73 17.38 20.05
C ALA A 14 18.23 17.65 19.92
N VAL A 15 17.81 18.89 19.69
CA VAL A 15 16.40 19.25 19.47
C VAL A 15 15.90 18.67 18.14
N GLY A 16 16.71 18.72 17.09
CA GLY A 16 16.37 18.11 15.80
C GLY A 16 16.27 16.59 15.86
N ALA A 17 17.19 15.94 16.59
CA ALA A 17 17.16 14.48 16.76
C ALA A 17 15.99 14.00 17.62
N ALA A 18 15.65 14.74 18.68
CA ALA A 18 14.50 14.42 19.54
C ALA A 18 13.17 14.61 18.79
N ALA A 19 13.05 15.63 17.96
CA ALA A 19 11.87 15.84 17.13
C ALA A 19 11.73 14.73 16.05
N ALA A 20 12.85 14.31 15.44
CA ALA A 20 12.84 13.21 14.49
C ALA A 20 12.53 11.85 15.13
N GLN A 21 13.03 11.60 16.35
CA GLN A 21 12.73 10.39 17.10
C GLN A 21 11.27 10.34 17.59
N GLY A 22 10.67 11.45 17.95
CA GLY A 22 9.25 11.54 18.31
C GLY A 22 8.31 11.26 17.15
N LEU A 23 8.76 11.48 15.92
CA LEU A 23 8.02 11.18 14.69
C LEU A 23 8.04 9.70 14.31
N MET A 24 8.99 8.92 14.86
CA MET A 24 9.25 7.53 14.43
C MET A 24 8.94 6.48 15.51
N SER A 25 8.65 6.86 16.74
CA SER A 25 8.48 5.93 17.87
C SER A 25 7.11 6.06 18.52
N GLY A 26 6.22 5.15 18.23
CA GLY A 26 4.92 5.03 18.88
C GLY A 26 3.73 5.20 17.91
N PRO A 27 2.50 5.15 18.42
CA PRO A 27 1.36 5.55 17.60
C PRO A 27 1.61 6.97 17.12
N TYR A 28 1.60 7.14 15.81
CA TYR A 28 1.95 8.39 15.16
C TYR A 28 0.97 9.48 15.61
N GLU A 29 1.38 10.27 16.59
CA GLU A 29 0.67 11.48 16.99
C GLU A 29 1.25 12.65 16.21
N LEU A 30 0.45 13.22 15.31
CA LEU A 30 0.81 14.46 14.66
C LEU A 30 0.98 15.54 15.72
N PRO A 31 2.10 16.29 15.71
CA PRO A 31 2.35 17.37 16.67
C PRO A 31 1.39 18.56 16.51
N TYR A 32 0.54 18.53 15.52
CA TYR A 32 -0.48 19.54 15.22
C TYR A 32 -1.83 18.88 14.95
N LYS A 33 -2.86 19.55 15.34
CA LYS A 33 -4.24 19.10 15.10
C LYS A 33 -4.52 19.13 13.59
N ASN A 34 -4.90 18.00 13.01
CA ASN A 34 -5.32 17.98 11.63
C ASN A 34 -6.60 18.80 11.46
N THR A 35 -6.50 19.94 10.78
CA THR A 35 -7.61 20.86 10.57
C THR A 35 -8.49 20.50 9.38
N TYR A 36 -8.11 19.50 8.57
CA TYR A 36 -8.83 19.09 7.39
C TYR A 36 -9.98 18.12 7.71
N VAL A 37 -9.84 17.36 8.79
CA VAL A 37 -10.85 16.39 9.21
C VAL A 37 -11.84 17.07 10.12
N LYS A 38 -13.03 17.35 9.62
CA LYS A 38 -14.17 17.77 10.43
C LYS A 38 -15.05 16.55 10.65
N GLU A 39 -15.32 16.20 11.88
CA GLU A 39 -16.08 15.00 12.27
C GLU A 39 -17.41 14.84 11.52
N VAL A 40 -18.07 15.95 11.23
CA VAL A 40 -19.37 15.95 10.51
C VAL A 40 -19.28 15.55 9.03
N PHE A 41 -18.09 15.50 8.45
CA PHE A 41 -17.89 15.20 7.03
C PHE A 41 -17.05 13.94 6.79
N VAL A 42 -16.60 13.29 7.86
CA VAL A 42 -15.77 12.09 7.79
C VAL A 42 -16.65 10.89 8.09
N ALA A 43 -16.82 10.02 7.11
CA ALA A 43 -17.45 8.74 7.33
C ALA A 43 -16.61 7.87 8.26
N GLU A 44 -17.25 7.00 9.03
CA GLU A 44 -16.56 5.99 9.79
C GLU A 44 -15.74 5.09 8.86
N ASN A 45 -14.51 4.77 9.26
CA ASN A 45 -13.65 3.89 8.48
C ASN A 45 -14.07 2.43 8.68
N GLU A 46 -14.84 1.90 7.76
CA GLU A 46 -15.35 0.53 7.77
C GLU A 46 -14.27 -0.55 7.65
N PHE A 47 -13.09 -0.20 7.13
CA PHE A 47 -11.97 -1.13 7.01
C PHE A 47 -11.21 -1.34 8.32
N ARG A 48 -11.30 -0.38 9.24
CA ARG A 48 -10.65 -0.50 10.55
C ARG A 48 -11.37 -1.58 11.36
N ASN A 49 -10.69 -2.60 11.76
CA ASN A 49 -11.22 -3.77 12.46
C ASN A 49 -12.09 -4.72 11.60
N ALA A 50 -12.07 -4.59 10.28
CA ALA A 50 -12.70 -5.55 9.40
C ALA A 50 -12.05 -6.93 9.56
N THR A 51 -12.85 -7.98 9.48
CA THR A 51 -12.34 -9.35 9.51
C THR A 51 -11.56 -9.62 8.23
N PRO A 52 -10.33 -10.14 8.32
CA PRO A 52 -9.53 -10.46 7.14
C PRO A 52 -10.25 -11.44 6.22
N GLU A 53 -10.41 -11.05 4.97
CA GLU A 53 -10.95 -11.92 3.94
C GLU A 53 -9.83 -12.75 3.31
N ARG A 54 -10.15 -13.97 2.91
CA ARG A 54 -9.27 -14.86 2.15
C ARG A 54 -9.96 -15.30 0.88
N ILE A 55 -9.19 -15.34 -0.20
CA ILE A 55 -9.66 -15.82 -1.51
C ILE A 55 -8.76 -16.99 -1.91
N GLU A 56 -9.37 -18.09 -2.32
CA GLU A 56 -8.62 -19.25 -2.79
C GLU A 56 -7.69 -18.86 -3.95
N PRO A 57 -6.41 -19.24 -3.88
CA PRO A 57 -5.46 -18.98 -4.94
C PRO A 57 -5.91 -19.66 -6.24
N ARG A 58 -5.84 -18.91 -7.34
CA ARG A 58 -6.16 -19.41 -8.68
C ARG A 58 -4.92 -19.37 -9.55
N SER A 59 -4.82 -20.34 -10.46
CA SER A 59 -3.67 -20.46 -11.34
C SER A 59 -3.65 -19.38 -12.44
N PHE A 60 -2.48 -19.13 -13.01
CA PHE A 60 -2.37 -18.25 -14.18
C PHE A 60 -3.14 -18.79 -15.38
N ASP A 61 -3.23 -20.11 -15.55
CA ASP A 61 -3.98 -20.72 -16.66
C ASP A 61 -5.49 -20.46 -16.53
N GLU A 62 -6.01 -20.42 -15.31
CA GLU A 62 -7.39 -19.98 -15.05
C GLU A 62 -7.54 -18.47 -15.31
N ALA A 63 -6.60 -17.68 -14.84
CA ALA A 63 -6.59 -16.23 -15.06
C ALA A 63 -6.62 -15.90 -16.55
N ARG A 64 -5.78 -16.56 -17.35
CA ARG A 64 -5.66 -16.34 -18.79
C ARG A 64 -6.97 -16.55 -19.57
N ARG A 65 -7.87 -17.39 -19.06
CA ARG A 65 -9.20 -17.63 -19.67
C ARG A 65 -10.19 -16.50 -19.38
N ILE A 66 -9.94 -15.71 -18.36
CA ILE A 66 -10.86 -14.67 -17.86
C ILE A 66 -10.34 -13.27 -18.18
N LEU A 67 -9.02 -13.10 -18.19
CA LEU A 67 -8.37 -11.83 -18.47
C LEU A 67 -8.64 -11.38 -19.91
N PRO A 68 -8.69 -10.07 -20.15
CA PRO A 68 -8.79 -9.55 -21.51
C PRO A 68 -7.66 -10.09 -22.39
N ALA A 69 -8.02 -10.68 -23.52
CA ALA A 69 -7.06 -11.20 -24.48
C ALA A 69 -6.68 -10.11 -25.49
N PRO A 70 -5.40 -9.70 -25.57
CA PRO A 70 -4.97 -8.72 -26.53
C PRO A 70 -4.92 -9.36 -27.93
N PHE A 71 -5.32 -8.58 -28.92
CA PHE A 71 -5.09 -8.90 -30.32
C PHE A 71 -4.33 -7.74 -30.96
N TRP A 72 -3.13 -8.04 -31.46
CA TRP A 72 -2.28 -7.05 -32.12
C TRP A 72 -1.42 -7.73 -33.17
N GLU A 73 -1.90 -7.71 -34.42
CA GLU A 73 -1.24 -8.35 -35.54
C GLU A 73 0.15 -7.75 -35.81
N GLY A 74 1.17 -8.61 -36.01
CA GLY A 74 2.56 -8.21 -36.22
C GLY A 74 3.29 -7.76 -34.94
N HIS A 75 2.65 -7.89 -33.76
CA HIS A 75 3.20 -7.50 -32.46
C HIS A 75 3.14 -8.65 -31.43
N GLU A 76 3.48 -9.85 -31.87
CA GLU A 76 3.38 -11.08 -31.08
C GLU A 76 4.25 -11.00 -29.81
N ARG A 77 5.39 -10.31 -29.88
CA ARG A 77 6.30 -10.13 -28.74
C ARG A 77 5.68 -9.25 -27.65
N GLU A 78 4.98 -8.20 -28.02
CA GLU A 78 4.27 -7.30 -27.11
C GLU A 78 3.09 -8.02 -26.47
N VAL A 79 2.39 -8.86 -27.23
CA VAL A 79 1.34 -9.74 -26.71
C VAL A 79 1.91 -10.76 -25.71
N GLU A 80 3.08 -11.34 -26.02
CA GLU A 80 3.76 -12.24 -25.08
C GLU A 80 4.18 -11.51 -23.80
N MET A 81 4.72 -10.29 -23.92
CA MET A 81 5.08 -9.45 -22.78
C MET A 81 3.86 -9.11 -21.90
N TYR A 82 2.70 -8.82 -22.50
CA TYR A 82 1.44 -8.62 -21.79
C TYR A 82 1.08 -9.85 -20.95
N TRP A 83 1.14 -11.05 -21.50
CA TRP A 83 0.85 -12.28 -20.77
C TRP A 83 1.89 -12.57 -19.68
N HIS A 84 3.15 -12.22 -19.93
CA HIS A 84 4.21 -12.35 -18.94
C HIS A 84 3.95 -11.42 -17.73
N ALA A 85 3.56 -10.18 -17.98
CA ALA A 85 3.20 -9.24 -16.91
C ALA A 85 2.03 -9.76 -16.04
N TRP A 86 0.99 -10.31 -16.67
CA TRP A 86 -0.11 -10.93 -15.94
C TRP A 86 0.32 -12.18 -15.16
N ARG A 87 1.22 -12.97 -15.69
CA ARG A 87 1.76 -14.14 -14.97
C ARG A 87 2.48 -13.70 -13.70
N ILE A 88 3.28 -12.64 -13.78
CA ILE A 88 3.94 -12.03 -12.61
C ILE A 88 2.90 -11.53 -11.62
N ALA A 89 1.91 -10.77 -12.06
CA ALA A 89 0.87 -10.24 -11.19
C ALA A 89 0.10 -11.35 -10.45
N VAL A 90 -0.34 -12.39 -11.16
CA VAL A 90 -1.05 -13.54 -10.56
C VAL A 90 -0.16 -14.25 -9.54
N GLY A 91 1.13 -14.43 -9.84
CA GLY A 91 2.10 -15.05 -8.93
C GLY A 91 2.39 -14.23 -7.66
N ASN A 92 2.06 -12.94 -7.69
CA ASN A 92 2.27 -12.03 -6.57
C ASN A 92 0.98 -11.67 -5.80
N ILE A 93 -0.11 -12.38 -6.03
CA ILE A 93 -1.28 -12.28 -5.17
C ILE A 93 -0.95 -12.91 -3.81
N ARG A 94 -1.19 -12.17 -2.75
CA ARG A 94 -0.94 -12.58 -1.35
C ARG A 94 -2.22 -12.55 -0.54
N GLN A 95 -2.22 -13.33 0.54
CA GLN A 95 -3.28 -13.35 1.54
C GLN A 95 -2.85 -12.55 2.76
N PRO A 96 -3.79 -11.92 3.48
CA PRO A 96 -3.48 -11.31 4.77
C PRO A 96 -2.79 -12.31 5.71
N ALA A 97 -1.60 -11.96 6.20
CA ALA A 97 -0.92 -12.73 7.23
C ALA A 97 -1.59 -12.49 8.59
N GLU A 98 -1.52 -13.48 9.46
CA GLU A 98 -1.99 -13.32 10.83
C GLU A 98 -1.21 -12.20 11.54
N GLY A 99 -1.93 -11.32 12.23
CA GLY A 99 -1.33 -10.19 12.93
C GLY A 99 -0.85 -9.04 12.03
N SER A 100 -0.93 -9.15 10.70
CA SER A 100 -0.52 -8.07 9.79
C SER A 100 -1.42 -6.83 9.88
N GLY A 101 -2.67 -7.00 10.30
CA GLY A 101 -3.69 -5.96 10.25
C GLY A 101 -4.20 -5.67 8.84
N PHE A 102 -3.86 -6.51 7.86
CA PHE A 102 -4.43 -6.48 6.52
C PHE A 102 -5.81 -7.15 6.53
N VAL A 103 -6.73 -6.60 5.76
CA VAL A 103 -8.14 -7.02 5.72
C VAL A 103 -8.54 -7.66 4.40
N SER A 104 -7.75 -7.48 3.35
CA SER A 104 -8.04 -8.00 2.02
C SER A 104 -6.82 -8.68 1.41
N PRO A 105 -7.02 -9.74 0.58
CA PRO A 105 -5.96 -10.23 -0.30
C PRO A 105 -5.47 -9.10 -1.20
N TYR A 106 -4.20 -9.14 -1.56
CA TYR A 106 -3.56 -8.01 -2.21
C TYR A 106 -2.55 -8.44 -3.30
N LEU A 107 -2.29 -7.53 -4.21
CA LEU A 107 -1.21 -7.64 -5.17
C LEU A 107 0.05 -7.03 -4.55
N ASP A 108 1.05 -7.88 -4.35
CA ASP A 108 2.35 -7.49 -3.84
C ASP A 108 3.26 -7.04 -4.99
N ILE A 109 4.16 -6.10 -4.72
CA ILE A 109 5.21 -5.68 -5.65
C ILE A 109 6.39 -6.65 -5.72
N ALA A 110 6.36 -7.72 -4.93
CA ALA A 110 7.36 -8.79 -4.87
C ALA A 110 8.75 -8.39 -4.36
N TYR A 111 8.88 -7.24 -3.72
CA TYR A 111 10.17 -6.77 -3.21
C TYR A 111 10.44 -7.22 -1.76
N ASN A 112 9.46 -7.05 -0.90
CA ASN A 112 9.47 -7.48 0.50
C ASN A 112 8.04 -7.78 0.96
N GLY A 113 7.81 -7.96 2.26
CA GLY A 113 6.46 -8.22 2.80
C GLY A 113 5.55 -7.00 2.94
N ASN A 114 6.04 -5.82 2.59
CA ASN A 114 5.30 -4.56 2.69
C ASN A 114 4.65 -4.20 1.35
N ILE A 115 3.55 -3.48 1.40
CA ILE A 115 2.96 -2.86 0.21
C ILE A 115 3.14 -1.35 0.24
N PHE A 116 3.36 -0.77 -0.95
CA PHE A 116 3.67 0.64 -1.12
C PHE A 116 2.52 1.32 -1.85
N MET A 117 2.01 2.42 -1.30
CA MET A 117 0.85 3.14 -1.83
C MET A 117 1.06 3.58 -3.28
N TRP A 118 2.23 4.11 -3.58
CA TRP A 118 2.60 4.56 -4.92
C TRP A 118 2.52 3.39 -5.92
N ASP A 119 3.25 2.33 -5.63
CA ASP A 119 3.34 1.15 -6.49
C ASP A 119 1.98 0.47 -6.64
N ALA A 120 1.26 0.28 -5.52
CA ALA A 120 -0.08 -0.29 -5.53
C ALA A 120 -1.03 0.52 -6.42
N SER A 121 -0.98 1.86 -6.34
CA SER A 121 -1.82 2.73 -7.16
C SER A 121 -1.54 2.59 -8.64
N PHE A 122 -0.26 2.53 -9.04
CA PHE A 122 0.10 2.31 -10.45
C PHE A 122 -0.26 0.90 -10.94
N MET A 123 -0.05 -0.12 -10.11
CA MET A 123 -0.47 -1.47 -10.46
C MET A 123 -1.99 -1.56 -10.69
N MET A 124 -2.79 -0.81 -9.94
CA MET A 124 -4.25 -0.80 -10.13
C MET A 124 -4.66 -0.20 -11.49
N MET A 125 -3.83 0.57 -12.15
CA MET A 125 -4.15 1.10 -13.48
C MET A 125 -4.34 0.00 -14.52
N PHE A 126 -3.59 -1.09 -14.44
CA PHE A 126 -3.79 -2.26 -15.30
C PHE A 126 -4.60 -3.37 -14.61
N ALA A 127 -4.33 -3.63 -13.34
CA ALA A 127 -4.88 -4.78 -12.64
C ALA A 127 -6.42 -4.74 -12.51
N ARG A 128 -7.02 -3.55 -12.50
CA ARG A 128 -8.48 -3.38 -12.51
C ARG A 128 -9.19 -4.08 -13.66
N TYR A 129 -8.51 -4.30 -14.77
CA TYR A 129 -9.08 -5.04 -15.90
C TYR A 129 -9.17 -6.54 -15.63
N GLY A 130 -8.49 -7.03 -14.62
CA GLY A 130 -8.55 -8.41 -14.14
C GLY A 130 -9.57 -8.69 -13.04
N TYR A 131 -10.47 -7.74 -12.73
CA TYR A 131 -11.39 -7.82 -11.58
C TYR A 131 -12.29 -9.07 -11.55
N ARG A 132 -12.59 -9.63 -12.72
CA ARG A 132 -13.37 -10.88 -12.82
C ARG A 132 -12.59 -12.11 -12.36
N PHE A 133 -11.28 -12.04 -12.40
CA PHE A 133 -10.40 -13.08 -11.91
C PHE A 133 -10.09 -12.90 -10.42
N PHE A 134 -9.70 -11.68 -10.06
CA PHE A 134 -9.31 -11.30 -8.70
C PHE A 134 -9.63 -9.82 -8.48
N PRO A 135 -10.21 -9.44 -7.33
CA PRO A 135 -10.55 -8.05 -7.04
C PRO A 135 -9.32 -7.23 -6.63
N PHE A 136 -8.41 -7.02 -7.56
CA PHE A 136 -7.11 -6.37 -7.33
C PHE A 136 -7.20 -5.03 -6.60
N GLN A 137 -8.27 -4.26 -6.85
CA GLN A 137 -8.50 -2.95 -6.21
C GLN A 137 -8.58 -3.05 -4.69
N ARG A 138 -8.93 -4.23 -4.16
CA ARG A 138 -8.98 -4.47 -2.72
C ARG A 138 -7.61 -4.46 -2.05
N THR A 139 -6.52 -4.44 -2.81
CA THR A 139 -5.19 -4.12 -2.30
C THR A 139 -5.19 -2.81 -1.52
N LEU A 140 -5.98 -1.82 -1.97
CA LEU A 140 -6.07 -0.50 -1.34
C LEU A 140 -6.83 -0.53 0.00
N ASP A 141 -7.71 -1.52 0.22
CA ASP A 141 -8.45 -1.68 1.49
C ASP A 141 -7.47 -1.81 2.68
N ASN A 142 -6.31 -2.43 2.46
CA ASN A 142 -5.29 -2.59 3.49
C ASN A 142 -4.68 -1.25 3.93
N PHE A 143 -4.55 -0.29 3.02
CA PHE A 143 -4.11 1.07 3.37
C PHE A 143 -5.17 1.79 4.19
N TYR A 144 -6.45 1.64 3.84
CA TYR A 144 -7.54 2.20 4.63
C TYR A 144 -7.66 1.51 6.00
N ALA A 145 -7.48 0.20 6.09
CA ALA A 145 -7.48 -0.52 7.37
C ALA A 145 -6.41 0.01 8.33
N LYS A 146 -5.28 0.48 7.78
CA LYS A 146 -4.16 1.06 8.54
C LYS A 146 -4.17 2.58 8.59
N GLN A 147 -5.21 3.22 8.11
CA GLN A 147 -5.36 4.67 8.20
C GLN A 147 -5.37 5.14 9.65
N HIS A 148 -4.60 6.17 9.95
CA HIS A 148 -4.55 6.80 11.26
C HIS A 148 -5.87 7.52 11.58
N PRO A 149 -6.18 7.75 12.87
CA PRO A 149 -7.40 8.46 13.28
C PRO A 149 -7.53 9.88 12.72
N ASP A 150 -6.42 10.51 12.40
CA ASP A 150 -6.36 11.84 11.80
C ASP A 150 -6.52 11.84 10.27
N GLY A 151 -6.73 10.66 9.68
CA GLY A 151 -6.88 10.48 8.24
C GLY A 151 -5.59 10.20 7.48
N PHE A 152 -4.42 10.28 8.14
CA PHE A 152 -3.14 9.99 7.50
C PHE A 152 -3.05 8.52 7.06
N ILE A 153 -2.56 8.29 5.86
CA ILE A 153 -2.26 6.96 5.32
C ILE A 153 -0.75 6.88 5.05
N CYS A 154 -0.09 5.90 5.65
CA CYS A 154 1.32 5.66 5.40
C CYS A 154 1.54 5.26 3.93
N ARG A 155 2.66 5.69 3.37
CA ARG A 155 3.04 5.29 2.00
C ARG A 155 3.46 3.82 1.91
N GLU A 156 3.83 3.23 3.03
CA GLU A 156 4.32 1.84 3.15
C GLU A 156 3.69 1.21 4.39
N ILE A 157 3.13 0.04 4.25
CA ILE A 157 2.47 -0.71 5.31
C ILE A 157 2.80 -2.20 5.25
#